data_4e13e0596b68509da9f87501ceb73e7b
#
_entry.id   4e13e0596b68509da9f87501ceb73e7b
#
_cell.length_a   1.000
_cell.length_b   1.000
_cell.length_c   1.000
_cell.angle_alpha   90.00
_cell.angle_beta   90.00
_cell.angle_gamma   90.00
#
_symmetry.space_group_name_H-M   'P 1'
#
loop_
_entity.id
_entity.type
_entity.pdbx_description
1 polymer ?
#
loop_
_entity_poly.entity_id
_entity_poly.type
_entity_poly.pdbx_seq_one_letter_code
_entity_poly.pdbx_strand_id
1 'polypeptide(L)'
;HKVHIDGVNQLAHWTGDAPSARNAVFYYNEADMTAIRIGHWKSHFQSRNGFFDYNKPAALVFNLRMDPFERHDGQKNNDIAMKLGIAWGGQVQDALAAHLATFKDFPPRQKGGTLTPRPEK
;
A
#
# COMPACT_ATOMS: atom_id res chain seq x y z
N HIS A 1 -16.45 -2.16 -22.29
CA HIS A 1 -15.83 -2.87 -21.16
C HIS A 1 -15.98 -2.01 -19.90
N LYS A 2 -16.53 -2.59 -18.83
CA LYS A 2 -16.57 -1.94 -17.51
C LYS A 2 -15.19 -2.08 -16.90
N VAL A 3 -14.44 -0.97 -16.78
CA VAL A 3 -13.06 -0.94 -16.28
C VAL A 3 -12.97 0.08 -15.15
N HIS A 4 -12.34 -0.29 -14.06
CA HIS A 4 -11.96 0.63 -13.00
C HIS A 4 -10.56 1.20 -13.32
N ILE A 5 -10.45 2.52 -13.36
CA ILE A 5 -9.19 3.22 -13.60
C ILE A 5 -8.74 3.84 -12.28
N ASP A 6 -7.50 3.62 -11.89
CA ASP A 6 -6.92 4.13 -10.64
C ASP A 6 -6.66 5.64 -10.65
N GLY A 7 -6.81 6.28 -11.80
CA GLY A 7 -6.65 7.72 -11.95
C GLY A 7 -7.70 8.49 -11.15
N VAL A 8 -7.30 9.59 -10.52
CA VAL A 8 -8.20 10.55 -9.90
C VAL A 8 -8.00 11.93 -10.53
N ASN A 9 -9.08 12.69 -10.65
CA ASN A 9 -8.99 14.06 -11.16
C ASN A 9 -8.25 14.94 -10.14
N GLN A 10 -7.09 15.47 -10.54
CA GLN A 10 -6.23 16.32 -9.71
C GLN A 10 -6.26 17.80 -10.16
N LEU A 11 -7.13 18.17 -11.08
CA LEU A 11 -7.12 19.52 -11.65
C LEU A 11 -7.26 20.61 -10.58
N ALA A 12 -8.24 20.49 -9.69
CA ALA A 12 -8.45 21.43 -8.60
C ALA A 12 -7.25 21.52 -7.63
N HIS A 13 -6.53 20.42 -7.44
CA HIS A 13 -5.31 20.43 -6.65
C HIS A 13 -4.17 21.18 -7.36
N TRP A 14 -4.02 20.99 -8.66
CA TRP A 14 -2.96 21.65 -9.43
C TRP A 14 -3.22 23.15 -9.61
N THR A 15 -4.48 23.57 -9.65
CA THR A 15 -4.86 25.00 -9.68
C THR A 15 -4.81 25.67 -8.30
N GLY A 16 -4.61 24.89 -7.23
CA GLY A 16 -4.57 25.42 -5.86
C GLY A 16 -5.95 25.57 -5.21
N ASP A 17 -7.01 25.11 -5.87
CA ASP A 17 -8.40 25.28 -5.39
C ASP A 17 -8.81 24.23 -4.36
N ALA A 18 -8.12 23.09 -4.30
CA ALA A 18 -8.45 22.00 -3.38
C ALA A 18 -7.23 21.17 -2.99
N PRO A 19 -7.27 20.45 -1.85
CA PRO A 19 -6.28 19.44 -1.51
C PRO A 19 -6.30 18.30 -2.54
N SER A 20 -5.26 17.47 -2.53
CA SER A 20 -5.19 16.28 -3.39
C SER A 20 -6.40 15.37 -3.20
N ALA A 21 -7.03 14.99 -4.30
CA ALA A 21 -8.12 14.02 -4.29
C ALA A 21 -7.64 12.59 -4.00
N ARG A 22 -6.33 12.33 -4.09
CA ARG A 22 -5.75 11.02 -3.77
C ARG A 22 -5.27 10.99 -2.32
N ASN A 23 -5.92 10.19 -1.50
CA ASN A 23 -5.56 10.01 -0.09
C ASN A 23 -4.71 8.76 0.15
N ALA A 24 -4.87 7.73 -0.68
CA ALA A 24 -4.17 6.47 -0.54
C ALA A 24 -3.57 6.02 -1.88
N VAL A 25 -2.46 5.27 -1.80
CA VAL A 25 -1.83 4.57 -2.93
C VAL A 25 -1.62 3.13 -2.51
N PHE A 26 -2.10 2.21 -3.33
CA PHE A 26 -1.96 0.77 -3.12
C PHE A 26 -0.86 0.24 -4.04
N TYR A 27 0.05 -0.53 -3.46
CA TYR A 27 1.17 -1.12 -4.17
C TYR A 27 0.93 -2.61 -4.33
N TYR A 28 1.09 -3.08 -5.55
CA TYR A 28 0.91 -4.47 -5.91
C TYR A 28 2.20 -5.04 -6.46
N ASN A 29 2.47 -6.29 -6.12
CA ASN A 29 3.38 -7.15 -6.83
C ASN A 29 2.53 -8.21 -7.53
N GLU A 30 2.32 -8.04 -8.84
CA GLU A 30 1.35 -8.82 -9.61
C GLU A 30 -0.07 -8.76 -9.01
N ALA A 31 -0.57 -9.85 -8.44
CA ALA A 31 -1.88 -9.91 -7.82
C ALA A 31 -1.87 -9.67 -6.30
N ASP A 32 -0.70 -9.63 -5.69
CA ASP A 32 -0.55 -9.49 -4.24
C ASP A 32 -0.37 -8.02 -3.85
N MET A 33 -1.22 -7.54 -2.95
CA MET A 33 -1.04 -6.21 -2.37
C MET A 33 0.11 -6.26 -1.37
N THR A 34 1.16 -5.48 -1.63
CA THR A 34 2.41 -5.50 -0.87
C THR A 34 2.55 -4.36 0.11
N ALA A 35 1.95 -3.22 -0.19
CA ALA A 35 2.01 -2.05 0.68
C ALA A 35 0.84 -1.10 0.44
N ILE A 36 0.61 -0.23 1.40
CA ILE A 36 -0.28 0.93 1.29
C ILE A 36 0.46 2.18 1.75
N ARG A 37 0.20 3.30 1.07
CA ARG A 37 0.64 4.62 1.50
C ARG A 37 -0.58 5.48 1.77
N ILE A 38 -0.59 6.14 2.93
CA ILE A 38 -1.59 7.15 3.31
C ILE A 38 -0.85 8.40 3.73
N GLY A 39 -1.02 9.47 2.97
CA GLY A 39 -0.26 10.69 3.16
C GLY A 39 1.25 10.45 3.03
N HIS A 40 2.01 10.67 4.10
CA HIS A 40 3.46 10.45 4.14
C HIS A 40 3.86 9.15 4.84
N TRP A 41 2.91 8.35 5.28
CA TRP A 41 3.15 7.05 5.90
C TRP A 41 2.95 5.93 4.89
N LYS A 42 3.89 5.01 4.82
CA LYS A 42 3.84 3.81 3.99
C LYS A 42 3.99 2.58 4.86
N SER A 43 3.03 1.68 4.75
CA SER A 43 3.01 0.41 5.47
C SER A 43 3.20 -0.74 4.50
N HIS A 44 4.21 -1.57 4.72
CA HIS A 44 4.48 -2.77 3.94
C HIS A 44 3.88 -3.99 4.61
N PHE A 45 3.16 -4.78 3.85
CA PHE A 45 2.63 -6.09 4.25
C PHE A 45 3.54 -7.22 3.77
N GLN A 46 4.33 -6.92 2.74
CA GLN A 46 5.29 -7.84 2.16
C GLN A 46 6.56 -7.07 1.79
N SER A 47 7.71 -7.63 2.11
CA SER A 47 9.01 -7.16 1.65
C SER A 47 9.70 -8.22 0.79
N ARG A 48 10.62 -7.79 -0.04
CA ARG A 48 11.37 -8.65 -0.95
C ARG A 48 12.84 -8.29 -0.89
N ASN A 49 13.67 -9.18 -0.38
CA ASN A 49 15.10 -8.98 -0.27
C ASN A 49 15.89 -9.52 -1.47
N GLY A 50 15.25 -10.37 -2.27
CA GLY A 50 15.84 -10.95 -3.47
C GLY A 50 14.76 -11.40 -4.43
N PHE A 51 15.15 -12.00 -5.54
CA PHE A 51 14.21 -12.36 -6.59
C PHE A 51 13.14 -13.35 -6.12
N PHE A 52 13.52 -14.29 -5.24
CA PHE A 52 12.63 -15.32 -4.68
C PHE A 52 12.44 -15.22 -3.16
N ASP A 53 13.02 -14.19 -2.52
CA ASP A 53 12.97 -14.04 -1.08
C ASP A 53 11.86 -13.07 -0.69
N TYR A 54 10.68 -13.64 -0.40
CA TYR A 54 9.52 -12.90 0.09
C TYR A 54 9.40 -13.04 1.59
N ASN A 55 9.38 -11.92 2.28
CA ASN A 55 9.10 -11.86 3.70
C ASN A 55 7.77 -11.13 3.94
N LYS A 56 6.97 -11.63 4.88
CA LYS A 56 5.74 -10.98 5.34
C LYS A 56 5.97 -10.44 6.75
N PRO A 57 6.61 -9.27 6.89
CA PRO A 57 6.78 -8.65 8.19
C PRO A 57 5.41 -8.31 8.77
N ALA A 58 5.31 -8.30 10.10
CA ALA A 58 4.06 -8.02 10.80
C ALA A 58 3.51 -6.60 10.54
N ALA A 59 4.29 -5.68 10.12
CA ALA A 59 4.04 -4.39 9.49
C ALA A 59 5.35 -3.60 9.51
N LEU A 60 5.86 -3.25 8.38
CA LEU A 60 7.04 -2.40 8.26
C LEU A 60 6.57 -1.01 7.83
N VAL A 61 6.71 -0.01 8.69
CA VAL A 61 6.13 1.32 8.48
C VAL A 61 7.23 2.37 8.33
N PHE A 62 7.12 3.17 7.27
CA PHE A 62 8.04 4.25 6.97
C PHE A 62 7.33 5.60 6.97
N ASN A 63 8.01 6.60 7.53
CA ASN A 63 7.65 8.00 7.35
C ASN A 63 8.44 8.55 6.15
N LEU A 64 7.81 8.65 5.01
CA LEU A 64 8.47 9.04 3.76
C LEU A 64 8.95 10.51 3.71
N ARG A 65 8.55 11.36 4.66
CA ARG A 65 9.12 12.70 4.80
C ARG A 65 10.49 12.67 5.47
N MET A 66 10.68 11.75 6.42
CA MET A 66 11.92 11.60 7.16
C MET A 66 12.87 10.63 6.47
N ASP A 67 12.32 9.61 5.84
CA ASP A 67 13.05 8.54 5.14
C ASP A 67 12.42 8.25 3.77
N PRO A 68 12.65 9.13 2.78
CA PRO A 68 12.06 8.99 1.44
C PRO A 68 12.58 7.77 0.67
N PHE A 69 13.70 7.20 1.08
CA PHE A 69 14.32 6.05 0.44
C PHE A 69 14.10 4.74 1.20
N GLU A 70 13.30 4.77 2.27
CA GLU A 70 12.96 3.59 3.07
C GLU A 70 14.21 2.81 3.55
N ARG A 71 15.26 3.55 3.96
CA ARG A 71 16.54 2.98 4.39
C ARG A 71 16.54 2.55 5.85
N HIS A 72 15.67 3.15 6.67
CA HIS A 72 15.53 2.81 8.08
C HIS A 72 14.40 1.79 8.25
N ASP A 73 14.71 0.54 7.97
CA ASP A 73 13.87 -0.60 8.29
C ASP A 73 13.89 -0.95 9.79
N GLY A 74 14.57 -0.13 10.59
CA GLY A 74 14.83 -0.40 11.98
C GLY A 74 13.56 -0.56 12.81
N GLN A 75 13.56 -1.55 13.69
CA GLN A 75 12.53 -1.83 14.68
C GLN A 75 12.07 -0.58 15.44
N LYS A 76 12.95 0.41 15.65
CA LYS A 76 12.62 1.66 16.35
C LYS A 76 11.53 2.49 15.65
N ASN A 77 11.53 2.56 14.32
CA ASN A 77 10.47 3.24 13.57
C ASN A 77 9.18 2.45 13.61
N ASN A 78 9.26 1.13 13.55
CA ASN A 78 8.12 0.26 13.72
C ASN A 78 7.48 0.39 15.10
N ASP A 79 8.29 0.43 16.15
CA ASP A 79 7.79 0.55 17.53
C ASP A 79 7.00 1.86 17.73
N ILE A 80 7.49 2.96 17.19
CA ILE A 80 6.79 4.25 17.22
C ILE A 80 5.49 4.20 16.41
N ALA A 81 5.55 3.68 15.20
CA ALA A 81 4.39 3.57 14.32
C ALA A 81 3.31 2.63 14.89
N MET A 82 3.72 1.53 15.52
CA MET A 82 2.82 0.62 16.21
C MET A 82 2.18 1.26 17.44
N LYS A 83 2.96 1.98 18.27
CA LYS A 83 2.46 2.72 19.43
C LYS A 83 1.46 3.81 19.05
N LEU A 84 1.67 4.46 17.90
CA LEU A 84 0.77 5.48 17.38
C LEU A 84 -0.43 4.88 16.62
N GLY A 85 -0.52 3.56 16.52
CA GLY A 85 -1.58 2.87 15.77
C GLY A 85 -1.56 3.14 14.26
N ILE A 86 -0.47 3.69 13.72
CA ILE A 86 -0.38 4.11 12.32
C ILE A 86 -0.36 2.89 11.39
N ALA A 87 0.32 1.81 11.81
CA ALA A 87 0.50 0.62 10.98
C ALA A 87 -0.82 -0.08 10.63
N TRP A 88 -1.73 -0.12 11.59
CA TRP A 88 -3.01 -0.82 11.50
C TRP A 88 -4.16 0.04 12.01
N GLY A 89 -3.95 1.35 12.13
CA GLY A 89 -4.99 2.28 12.57
C GLY A 89 -6.18 2.34 11.63
N GLY A 90 -7.28 2.89 12.09
CA GLY A 90 -8.54 2.95 11.36
C GLY A 90 -8.41 3.45 9.93
N GLN A 91 -7.55 4.44 9.68
CA GLN A 91 -7.33 4.97 8.33
C GLN A 91 -6.80 3.93 7.34
N VAL A 92 -5.88 3.06 7.77
CA VAL A 92 -5.36 1.97 6.92
C VAL A 92 -6.44 0.93 6.68
N GLN A 93 -7.16 0.53 7.72
CA GLN A 93 -8.23 -0.45 7.61
C GLN A 93 -9.39 0.07 6.75
N ASP A 94 -9.79 1.31 6.94
CA ASP A 94 -10.87 1.94 6.16
C ASP A 94 -10.48 2.04 4.67
N ALA A 95 -9.25 2.47 4.38
CA ALA A 95 -8.76 2.55 3.01
C ALA A 95 -8.67 1.17 2.35
N LEU A 96 -8.22 0.15 3.09
CA LEU A 96 -8.18 -1.23 2.61
C LEU A 96 -9.58 -1.78 2.36
N ALA A 97 -10.50 -1.58 3.29
CA ALA A 97 -11.88 -2.04 3.15
C ALA A 97 -12.57 -1.39 1.95
N ALA A 98 -12.41 -0.07 1.78
CA ALA A 98 -12.95 0.66 0.64
C ALA A 98 -12.36 0.15 -0.68
N HIS A 99 -11.04 -0.09 -0.73
CA HIS A 99 -10.39 -0.62 -1.92
C HIS A 99 -10.87 -2.03 -2.26
N LEU A 100 -10.91 -2.93 -1.28
CA LEU A 100 -11.38 -4.31 -1.48
C LEU A 100 -12.86 -4.37 -1.87
N ALA A 101 -13.67 -3.43 -1.41
CA ALA A 101 -15.08 -3.34 -1.81
C ALA A 101 -15.24 -3.11 -3.31
N THR A 102 -14.29 -2.41 -3.97
CA THR A 102 -14.31 -2.21 -5.41
C THR A 102 -14.19 -3.51 -6.21
N PHE A 103 -13.59 -4.56 -5.62
CA PHE A 103 -13.41 -5.85 -6.30
C PHE A 103 -14.71 -6.61 -6.51
N LYS A 104 -15.79 -6.24 -5.82
CA LYS A 104 -17.14 -6.78 -6.09
C LYS A 104 -17.63 -6.39 -7.48
N ASP A 105 -17.38 -5.15 -7.87
CA ASP A 105 -17.79 -4.61 -9.16
C ASP A 105 -16.72 -4.78 -10.24
N PHE A 106 -15.45 -4.77 -9.83
CA PHE A 106 -14.26 -4.81 -10.70
C PHE A 106 -13.28 -5.89 -10.20
N PRO A 107 -13.62 -7.18 -10.33
CA PRO A 107 -12.75 -8.25 -9.86
C PRO A 107 -11.40 -8.24 -10.57
N PRO A 108 -10.31 -8.61 -9.89
CA PRO A 108 -8.99 -8.74 -10.50
C PRO A 108 -9.04 -9.72 -11.67
N ARG A 109 -8.58 -9.29 -12.85
CA ARG A 109 -8.55 -10.11 -14.06
C ARG A 109 -7.22 -10.80 -14.27
N GLN A 110 -6.17 -10.24 -13.70
CA GLN A 110 -4.83 -10.78 -13.81
C GLN A 110 -4.66 -11.92 -12.81
N LYS A 111 -4.29 -13.09 -13.31
CA LYS A 111 -3.82 -14.17 -12.44
C LYS A 111 -2.43 -13.80 -11.97
N GLY A 112 -2.10 -14.07 -10.72
CA GLY A 112 -0.74 -13.90 -10.21
C GLY A 112 0.25 -14.57 -11.14
N GLY A 113 1.35 -13.89 -11.45
CA GLY A 113 2.35 -14.42 -12.37
C GLY A 113 3.03 -15.66 -11.80
N THR A 114 3.65 -16.41 -12.70
CA THR A 114 4.37 -17.65 -12.35
C THR A 114 5.67 -17.39 -11.59
N LEU A 115 6.13 -16.14 -11.55
CA LEU A 115 7.38 -15.75 -10.87
C LEU A 115 7.21 -15.44 -9.38
N THR A 116 5.97 -15.33 -8.89
CA THR A 116 5.73 -15.19 -7.45
C THR A 116 5.64 -16.59 -6.84
N PRO A 117 6.61 -17.00 -6.00
CA PRO A 117 6.53 -18.29 -5.35
C PRO A 117 5.28 -18.33 -4.46
N ARG A 118 4.33 -19.17 -4.81
CA ARG A 118 3.20 -19.47 -3.92
C ARG A 118 3.68 -20.48 -2.88
N PRO A 119 3.44 -20.25 -1.59
CA PRO A 119 3.60 -21.34 -0.65
C PRO A 119 2.66 -22.48 -1.11
N GLU A 120 3.23 -23.65 -1.32
CA GLU A 120 2.45 -24.85 -1.56
C GLU A 120 1.48 -25.01 -0.38
N LYS A 121 0.23 -25.32 -0.70
CA LYS A 121 -0.80 -25.57 0.31
C LYS A 121 -0.56 -26.89 1.00
#